data_d7f623d43546fe86587bebd63be18656
#
_entry.id   d7f623d43546fe86587bebd63be18656
#
_cell.length_a   1.000
_cell.length_b   1.000
_cell.length_c   1.000
_cell.angle_alpha   90.00
_cell.angle_beta   90.00
_cell.angle_gamma   90.00
#
_symmetry.space_group_name_H-M   'P 1'
#
loop_
_entity.id
_entity.type
_entity.pdbx_description
1 polymer ?
#
loop_
_entity_poly.entity_id
_entity_poly.type
_entity_poly.pdbx_seq_one_letter_code
_entity_poly.pdbx_strand_id
1 'polypeptide(L)'
;MWQWGERWVRMSNGQRWSSVRCLFLREIMEALGSIHIHVVACMCSAQSFKTVTMQVALLYWIDQDPGPTLWVTSTKDMAVKEMKGRIKPMFNDCEPVAQKMPTHRSMCTTREVYFPGGEFRITGCDSEADLQTTPYRRLVLDEARSYPKGALEMVGKRVRSFPHSFKKVIISTPDEENDALHKAYLEGTQEVWHFRCRGC
;
A
#
# COMPACT_ATOMS: atom_id res chain seq x y z
N MET A 1 -12.32 -4.59 5.57
CA MET A 1 -10.88 -4.88 5.38
C MET A 1 -10.15 -5.23 6.67
N TRP A 2 -10.16 -4.40 7.71
CA TRP A 2 -9.39 -4.66 8.95
C TRP A 2 -9.79 -5.97 9.67
N GLN A 3 -11.08 -6.35 9.73
CA GLN A 3 -11.54 -7.61 10.32
C GLN A 3 -10.96 -8.83 9.58
N TRP A 4 -10.87 -8.76 8.25
CA TRP A 4 -10.22 -9.78 7.44
C TRP A 4 -8.73 -9.89 7.81
N GLY A 5 -8.04 -8.73 7.96
CA GLY A 5 -6.64 -8.68 8.37
C GLY A 5 -6.40 -9.32 9.74
N GLU A 6 -7.23 -9.02 10.74
CA GLU A 6 -7.14 -9.62 12.08
C GLU A 6 -7.36 -11.15 12.06
N ARG A 7 -8.15 -11.64 11.11
CA ARG A 7 -8.40 -13.06 10.96
C ARG A 7 -7.25 -13.82 10.31
N TRP A 8 -6.66 -13.28 9.26
CA TRP A 8 -5.79 -14.04 8.36
C TRP A 8 -4.32 -13.62 8.40
N VAL A 9 -4.00 -12.38 8.77
CA VAL A 9 -2.64 -11.88 8.65
C VAL A 9 -1.82 -12.16 9.92
N ARG A 10 -0.61 -12.67 9.69
CA ARG A 10 0.41 -12.84 10.73
C ARG A 10 1.58 -11.90 10.46
N MET A 11 2.12 -11.36 11.53
CA MET A 11 3.32 -10.54 11.53
C MET A 11 4.57 -11.43 11.47
N SER A 12 5.70 -10.86 11.10
CA SER A 12 6.99 -11.58 11.02
C SER A 12 7.42 -12.24 12.34
N ASN A 13 6.90 -11.79 13.47
CA ASN A 13 7.11 -12.41 14.78
C ASN A 13 6.11 -13.55 15.10
N GLY A 14 5.31 -13.97 14.12
CA GLY A 14 4.29 -15.00 14.27
C GLY A 14 2.99 -14.59 14.95
N GLN A 15 2.93 -13.38 15.52
CA GLN A 15 1.70 -12.85 16.14
C GLN A 15 0.67 -12.48 15.08
N ARG A 16 -0.61 -12.62 15.41
CA ARG A 16 -1.67 -12.10 14.55
C ARG A 16 -1.63 -10.58 14.48
N TRP A 17 -1.81 -10.04 13.28
CA TRP A 17 -2.02 -8.62 13.12
C TRP A 17 -3.29 -8.19 13.86
N SER A 18 -3.26 -7.04 14.52
CA SER A 18 -4.41 -6.49 15.24
C SER A 18 -4.42 -4.98 15.17
N SER A 19 -5.57 -4.43 14.88
CA SER A 19 -5.83 -2.98 14.87
C SER A 19 -6.07 -2.38 16.28
N VAL A 20 -6.21 -3.22 17.29
CA VAL A 20 -6.59 -2.78 18.66
C VAL A 20 -5.58 -1.79 19.28
N ARG A 21 -4.30 -1.95 18.94
CA ARG A 21 -3.24 -1.06 19.43
C ARG A 21 -3.22 0.31 18.74
N CYS A 22 -3.79 0.40 17.54
CA CYS A 22 -3.79 1.59 16.69
C CYS A 22 -5.15 1.70 15.99
N LEU A 23 -6.17 2.14 16.70
CA LEU A 23 -7.56 2.17 16.21
C LEU A 23 -7.74 3.03 14.97
N PHE A 24 -6.93 4.08 14.78
CA PHE A 24 -6.94 4.90 13.57
C PHE A 24 -6.66 4.11 12.29
N LEU A 25 -6.00 2.95 12.38
CA LEU A 25 -5.78 2.08 11.22
C LEU A 25 -7.09 1.51 10.67
N ARG A 26 -8.13 1.40 11.48
CA ARG A 26 -9.45 0.92 11.02
C ARG A 26 -10.06 1.89 10.03
N GLU A 27 -10.06 3.18 10.34
CA GLU A 27 -10.59 4.23 9.47
C GLU A 27 -9.82 4.28 8.14
N ILE A 28 -8.49 4.23 8.20
CA ILE A 28 -7.66 4.15 7.00
C ILE A 28 -8.04 2.90 6.16
N MET A 29 -8.20 1.75 6.79
CA MET A 29 -8.56 0.52 6.08
C MET A 29 -10.00 0.52 5.55
N GLU A 30 -10.92 1.19 6.21
CA GLU A 30 -12.28 1.40 5.71
C GLU A 30 -12.27 2.32 4.47
N ALA A 31 -11.48 3.40 4.50
CA ALA A 31 -11.26 4.25 3.33
C ALA A 31 -10.61 3.48 2.16
N LEU A 32 -9.64 2.61 2.45
CA LEU A 32 -9.00 1.75 1.44
C LEU A 32 -9.97 0.72 0.85
N GLY A 33 -10.94 0.24 1.63
CA GLY A 33 -11.97 -0.71 1.20
C GLY A 33 -13.19 -0.06 0.53
N SER A 34 -13.40 1.24 0.71
CA SER A 34 -14.55 1.96 0.15
C SER A 34 -14.44 2.11 -1.36
N ILE A 35 -15.51 1.82 -2.10
CA ILE A 35 -15.58 2.04 -3.54
C ILE A 35 -15.71 3.53 -3.92
N HIS A 36 -16.10 4.37 -2.98
CA HIS A 36 -16.33 5.80 -3.20
C HIS A 36 -15.09 6.66 -2.93
N ILE A 37 -14.10 6.13 -2.23
CA ILE A 37 -12.86 6.83 -1.90
C ILE A 37 -11.76 6.35 -2.83
N HIS A 38 -11.31 7.22 -3.72
CA HIS A 38 -10.28 6.89 -4.73
C HIS A 38 -8.86 7.25 -4.30
N VAL A 39 -8.70 8.27 -3.47
CA VAL A 39 -7.40 8.74 -3.00
C VAL A 39 -7.36 8.75 -1.49
N VAL A 40 -6.31 8.15 -0.92
CA VAL A 40 -6.04 8.14 0.53
C VAL A 40 -4.64 8.70 0.74
N ALA A 41 -4.53 9.85 1.37
CA ALA A 41 -3.26 10.48 1.72
C ALA A 41 -3.04 10.39 3.24
N CYS A 42 -1.99 9.67 3.65
CA CYS A 42 -1.71 9.43 5.06
C CYS A 42 -0.39 10.08 5.47
N MET A 43 -0.46 11.21 6.16
CA MET A 43 0.67 11.80 6.88
C MET A 43 0.78 11.17 8.26
N CYS A 44 1.72 10.28 8.43
CA CYS A 44 1.88 9.51 9.67
C CYS A 44 3.30 9.66 10.20
N SER A 45 3.44 9.68 11.53
CA SER A 45 4.76 9.63 12.18
C SER A 45 5.55 8.37 11.78
N ALA A 46 6.86 8.39 12.00
CA ALA A 46 7.66 7.18 11.89
C ALA A 46 7.13 6.09 12.85
N GLN A 47 7.27 4.83 12.47
CA GLN A 47 6.88 3.66 13.27
C GLN A 47 5.39 3.61 13.67
N SER A 48 4.50 4.26 12.91
CA SER A 48 3.05 4.28 13.12
C SER A 48 2.31 3.11 12.45
N PHE A 49 3.00 2.01 12.13
CA PHE A 49 2.45 0.83 11.43
C PHE A 49 1.93 1.10 10.00
N LYS A 50 2.23 2.26 9.41
CA LYS A 50 1.72 2.67 8.10
C LYS A 50 2.02 1.64 6.99
N THR A 51 3.27 1.22 6.82
CA THR A 51 3.67 0.25 5.80
C THR A 51 3.00 -1.12 6.03
N VAL A 52 2.92 -1.58 7.28
CA VAL A 52 2.23 -2.85 7.61
C VAL A 52 0.75 -2.78 7.27
N THR A 53 0.09 -1.65 7.51
CA THR A 53 -1.31 -1.46 7.13
C THR A 53 -1.51 -1.61 5.63
N MET A 54 -0.59 -1.08 4.83
CA MET A 54 -0.63 -1.23 3.36
C MET A 54 -0.35 -2.68 2.93
N GLN A 55 0.54 -3.38 3.63
CA GLN A 55 0.78 -4.81 3.39
C GLN A 55 -0.48 -5.64 3.65
N VAL A 56 -1.20 -5.37 4.75
CA VAL A 56 -2.49 -6.02 5.04
C VAL A 56 -3.54 -5.67 3.99
N ALA A 57 -3.60 -4.42 3.53
CA ALA A 57 -4.49 -4.00 2.45
C ALA A 57 -4.18 -4.71 1.13
N LEU A 58 -2.89 -4.88 0.79
CA LEU A 58 -2.45 -5.62 -0.39
C LEU A 58 -2.93 -7.08 -0.34
N LEU A 59 -2.74 -7.76 0.80
CA LEU A 59 -3.21 -9.14 0.98
C LEU A 59 -4.73 -9.26 0.82
N TYR A 60 -5.46 -8.31 1.39
CA TYR A 60 -6.91 -8.24 1.25
C TYR A 60 -7.32 -8.07 -0.22
N TRP A 61 -6.68 -7.17 -0.95
CA TRP A 61 -6.98 -6.95 -2.36
C TRP A 61 -6.69 -8.17 -3.23
N ILE A 62 -5.59 -8.87 -2.97
CA ILE A 62 -5.28 -10.11 -3.69
C ILE A 62 -6.37 -11.16 -3.46
N ASP A 63 -6.90 -11.24 -2.24
CA ASP A 63 -7.90 -12.23 -1.90
C ASP A 63 -9.32 -11.84 -2.30
N GLN A 64 -9.77 -10.63 -1.94
CA GLN A 64 -11.17 -10.24 -2.01
C GLN A 64 -11.54 -9.38 -3.23
N ASP A 65 -10.58 -8.64 -3.78
CA ASP A 65 -10.81 -7.71 -4.88
C ASP A 65 -9.57 -7.63 -5.79
N PRO A 66 -9.24 -8.73 -6.50
CA PRO A 66 -8.01 -8.80 -7.28
C PRO A 66 -7.97 -7.77 -8.42
N GLY A 67 -6.77 -7.33 -8.77
CA GLY A 67 -6.52 -6.37 -9.84
C GLY A 67 -5.06 -5.95 -9.90
N PRO A 68 -4.63 -5.30 -11.00
CA PRO A 68 -3.25 -4.87 -11.16
C PRO A 68 -2.90 -3.81 -10.11
N THR A 69 -1.85 -4.08 -9.34
CA THR A 69 -1.40 -3.26 -8.21
C THR A 69 0.08 -2.93 -8.35
N LEU A 70 0.42 -1.63 -8.29
CA LEU A 70 1.79 -1.15 -8.24
C LEU A 70 2.09 -0.57 -6.86
N TRP A 71 3.21 -1.02 -6.28
CA TRP A 71 3.78 -0.44 -5.08
C TRP A 71 5.10 0.25 -5.44
N VAL A 72 5.21 1.51 -5.13
CA VAL A 72 6.41 2.31 -5.37
C VAL A 72 7.07 2.63 -4.04
N THR A 73 8.37 2.39 -3.97
CA THR A 73 9.25 2.73 -2.84
C THR A 73 10.26 3.80 -3.26
N SER A 74 11.15 4.21 -2.37
CA SER A 74 12.18 5.21 -2.67
C SER A 74 13.16 4.77 -3.76
N THR A 75 13.59 3.50 -3.75
CA THR A 75 14.56 2.97 -4.73
C THR A 75 14.22 1.54 -5.14
N LYS A 76 14.75 1.14 -6.29
CA LYS A 76 14.62 -0.22 -6.82
C LYS A 76 15.22 -1.28 -5.88
N ASP A 77 16.33 -0.96 -5.22
CA ASP A 77 16.95 -1.86 -4.24
C ASP A 77 16.07 -2.05 -3.00
N MET A 78 15.43 -0.98 -2.54
CA MET A 78 14.45 -1.07 -1.44
C MET A 78 13.25 -1.91 -1.85
N ALA A 79 12.76 -1.79 -3.08
CA ALA A 79 11.68 -2.62 -3.61
C ALA A 79 12.03 -4.12 -3.54
N VAL A 80 13.24 -4.51 -3.95
CA VAL A 80 13.71 -5.90 -3.89
C VAL A 80 13.83 -6.39 -2.44
N LYS A 81 14.36 -5.56 -1.54
CA LYS A 81 14.48 -5.88 -0.10
C LYS A 81 13.10 -6.08 0.53
N GLU A 82 12.17 -5.18 0.27
CA GLU A 82 10.80 -5.25 0.80
C GLU A 82 10.08 -6.49 0.27
N MET A 83 10.19 -6.77 -1.03
CA MET A 83 9.61 -7.96 -1.64
C MET A 83 10.11 -9.26 -1.01
N LYS A 84 11.43 -9.39 -0.84
CA LYS A 84 12.06 -10.59 -0.25
C LYS A 84 11.82 -10.71 1.24
N GLY A 85 11.99 -9.59 1.96
CA GLY A 85 12.06 -9.61 3.42
C GLY A 85 10.69 -9.60 4.10
N ARG A 86 9.67 -9.07 3.43
CA ARG A 86 8.35 -8.85 4.06
C ARG A 86 7.19 -9.35 3.20
N ILE A 87 7.07 -8.91 1.95
CA ILE A 87 5.87 -9.14 1.15
C ILE A 87 5.72 -10.63 0.81
N LYS A 88 6.76 -11.27 0.26
CA LYS A 88 6.70 -12.70 -0.06
C LYS A 88 6.46 -13.60 1.16
N PRO A 89 7.13 -13.42 2.30
CA PRO A 89 6.79 -14.15 3.52
C PRO A 89 5.31 -14.00 3.89
N MET A 90 4.77 -12.77 3.86
CA MET A 90 3.35 -12.54 4.17
C MET A 90 2.40 -13.21 3.18
N PHE A 91 2.76 -13.31 1.89
CA PHE A 91 1.97 -14.06 0.91
C PHE A 91 1.88 -15.55 1.28
N ASN A 92 2.99 -16.14 1.73
CA ASN A 92 3.04 -17.53 2.12
C ASN A 92 2.34 -17.82 3.46
N ASP A 93 2.42 -16.87 4.40
CA ASP A 93 1.86 -17.02 5.75
C ASP A 93 0.36 -16.70 5.82
N CYS A 94 -0.20 -16.04 4.80
CA CYS A 94 -1.61 -15.71 4.70
C CYS A 94 -2.34 -16.77 3.87
N GLU A 95 -3.02 -17.72 4.52
CA GLU A 95 -3.62 -18.88 3.88
C GLU A 95 -4.47 -18.57 2.63
N PRO A 96 -5.46 -17.63 2.65
CA PRO A 96 -6.27 -17.34 1.47
C PRO A 96 -5.46 -16.73 0.30
N VAL A 97 -4.35 -16.07 0.60
CA VAL A 97 -3.45 -15.51 -0.42
C VAL A 97 -2.49 -16.59 -0.93
N ALA A 98 -1.94 -17.42 -0.05
CA ALA A 98 -1.02 -18.49 -0.40
C ALA A 98 -1.63 -19.45 -1.44
N GLN A 99 -2.93 -19.74 -1.32
CA GLN A 99 -3.66 -20.59 -2.27
C GLN A 99 -3.76 -19.99 -3.68
N LYS A 100 -3.57 -18.67 -3.83
CA LYS A 100 -3.61 -17.95 -5.11
C LYS A 100 -2.24 -17.68 -5.71
N MET A 101 -1.19 -17.97 -4.95
CA MET A 101 0.18 -17.72 -5.42
C MET A 101 0.58 -18.70 -6.51
N PRO A 102 1.28 -18.23 -7.55
CA PRO A 102 1.69 -19.06 -8.66
C PRO A 102 2.76 -20.07 -8.22
N THR A 103 2.64 -21.29 -8.70
CA THR A 103 3.66 -22.33 -8.51
C THR A 103 4.84 -22.17 -9.48
N HIS A 104 4.61 -21.53 -10.63
CA HIS A 104 5.62 -21.38 -11.65
C HIS A 104 6.53 -20.17 -11.38
N ARG A 105 7.85 -20.38 -11.40
CA ARG A 105 8.84 -19.33 -11.07
C ARG A 105 8.79 -18.10 -11.97
N SER A 106 8.42 -18.24 -13.24
CA SER A 106 8.31 -17.11 -14.17
C SER A 106 7.18 -16.14 -13.78
N MET A 107 6.17 -16.62 -13.06
CA MET A 107 5.04 -15.81 -12.58
C MET A 107 5.29 -15.21 -11.18
N CYS A 108 6.45 -15.48 -10.56
CA CYS A 108 6.82 -14.94 -9.25
C CYS A 108 8.30 -14.55 -9.24
N THR A 109 8.59 -13.37 -9.73
CA THR A 109 9.96 -12.81 -9.82
C THR A 109 10.35 -12.07 -8.54
N THR A 110 11.50 -11.41 -8.56
CA THR A 110 11.96 -10.59 -7.42
C THR A 110 11.14 -9.32 -7.19
N ARG A 111 10.32 -8.90 -8.16
CA ARG A 111 9.53 -7.66 -8.09
C ARG A 111 8.09 -7.80 -8.58
N GLU A 112 7.71 -8.95 -9.12
CA GLU A 112 6.42 -9.17 -9.74
C GLU A 112 5.83 -10.51 -9.29
N VAL A 113 4.54 -10.53 -9.06
CA VAL A 113 3.77 -11.75 -8.79
C VAL A 113 2.46 -11.66 -9.55
N TYR A 114 2.18 -12.68 -10.34
CA TYR A 114 0.91 -12.85 -11.06
C TYR A 114 0.01 -13.81 -10.29
N PHE A 115 -1.24 -13.47 -10.13
CA PHE A 115 -2.24 -14.29 -9.43
C PHE A 115 -3.59 -14.20 -10.17
N PRO A 116 -4.53 -15.09 -9.90
CA PRO A 116 -5.85 -15.06 -10.55
C PRO A 116 -6.55 -13.70 -10.37
N GLY A 117 -6.83 -13.04 -11.48
CA GLY A 117 -7.53 -11.74 -11.51
C GLY A 117 -6.63 -10.52 -11.38
N GLY A 118 -5.28 -10.66 -11.29
CA GLY A 118 -4.41 -9.51 -11.23
C GLY A 118 -2.92 -9.80 -11.16
N GLU A 119 -2.18 -8.74 -10.97
CA GLU A 119 -0.74 -8.78 -10.74
C GLU A 119 -0.34 -7.81 -9.63
N PHE A 120 0.72 -8.12 -8.94
CA PHE A 120 1.41 -7.21 -8.05
C PHE A 120 2.81 -6.93 -8.55
N ARG A 121 3.15 -5.65 -8.66
CA ARG A 121 4.51 -5.19 -8.98
C ARG A 121 4.98 -4.22 -7.91
N ILE A 122 6.26 -4.33 -7.55
CA ILE A 122 6.94 -3.37 -6.67
C ILE A 122 8.17 -2.81 -7.39
N THR A 123 8.36 -1.50 -7.32
CA THR A 123 9.51 -0.82 -7.94
C THR A 123 9.94 0.40 -7.13
N GLY A 124 11.08 0.99 -7.48
CA GLY A 124 11.54 2.27 -6.94
C GLY A 124 11.06 3.45 -7.79
N CYS A 125 10.94 4.62 -7.16
CA CYS A 125 10.63 5.86 -7.86
C CYS A 125 11.77 6.34 -8.78
N ASP A 126 12.98 5.76 -8.64
CA ASP A 126 14.14 5.94 -9.49
C ASP A 126 14.08 5.16 -10.82
N SER A 127 13.07 4.31 -11.02
CA SER A 127 12.89 3.49 -12.22
C SER A 127 11.81 4.06 -13.13
N GLU A 128 12.14 5.11 -13.86
CA GLU A 128 11.19 5.83 -14.73
C GLU A 128 10.49 4.89 -15.75
N ALA A 129 11.24 3.97 -16.35
CA ALA A 129 10.70 3.00 -17.29
C ALA A 129 9.61 2.11 -16.67
N ASP A 130 9.84 1.61 -15.44
CA ASP A 130 8.86 0.77 -14.73
C ASP A 130 7.60 1.56 -14.36
N LEU A 131 7.72 2.87 -14.20
CA LEU A 131 6.61 3.76 -13.84
C LEU A 131 5.74 4.18 -15.04
N GLN A 132 6.20 3.97 -16.28
CA GLN A 132 5.53 4.50 -17.47
C GLN A 132 4.76 3.46 -18.30
N THR A 133 4.95 2.16 -18.08
CA THR A 133 4.57 1.14 -19.06
C THR A 133 3.17 0.56 -18.90
N THR A 134 2.65 0.39 -17.69
CA THR A 134 1.45 -0.40 -17.45
C THR A 134 0.38 0.38 -16.68
N PRO A 135 -0.92 0.27 -17.02
CA PRO A 135 -1.99 0.81 -16.20
C PRO A 135 -2.23 -0.06 -14.96
N TYR A 136 -2.48 0.59 -13.83
CA TYR A 136 -2.76 -0.09 -12.57
C TYR A 136 -4.09 0.38 -11.99
N ARG A 137 -4.82 -0.56 -11.38
CA ARG A 137 -6.03 -0.25 -10.63
C ARG A 137 -5.70 0.31 -9.25
N ARG A 138 -4.54 -0.11 -8.69
CA ARG A 138 -4.09 0.35 -7.37
C ARG A 138 -2.65 0.82 -7.41
N LEU A 139 -2.44 1.97 -6.78
CA LEU A 139 -1.11 2.54 -6.56
C LEU A 139 -0.89 2.70 -5.06
N VAL A 140 0.17 2.11 -4.55
CA VAL A 140 0.68 2.37 -3.20
C VAL A 140 2.01 3.11 -3.34
N LEU A 141 2.05 4.35 -2.87
CA LEU A 141 3.19 5.26 -2.97
C LEU A 141 3.76 5.42 -1.55
N ASP A 142 4.72 4.54 -1.21
CA ASP A 142 5.30 4.44 0.13
C ASP A 142 6.58 5.28 0.23
N GLU A 143 6.76 5.96 1.36
CA GLU A 143 7.85 6.91 1.60
C GLU A 143 7.90 8.03 0.54
N ALA A 144 6.73 8.56 0.20
CA ALA A 144 6.54 9.54 -0.88
C ALA A 144 7.39 10.82 -0.75
N ARG A 145 7.83 11.17 0.46
CA ARG A 145 8.75 12.29 0.72
C ARG A 145 10.07 12.18 -0.02
N SER A 146 10.52 10.96 -0.27
CA SER A 146 11.81 10.70 -0.94
C SER A 146 11.73 10.74 -2.47
N TYR A 147 10.55 10.99 -3.04
CA TYR A 147 10.36 10.95 -4.48
C TYR A 147 10.86 12.24 -5.15
N PRO A 148 11.45 12.14 -6.34
CA PRO A 148 11.78 13.30 -7.15
C PRO A 148 10.54 14.14 -7.46
N LYS A 149 10.73 15.45 -7.64
CA LYS A 149 9.65 16.36 -8.05
C LYS A 149 8.95 15.84 -9.33
N GLY A 150 7.64 15.82 -9.33
CA GLY A 150 6.82 15.34 -10.45
C GLY A 150 6.62 13.82 -10.52
N ALA A 151 7.35 13.00 -9.76
CA ALA A 151 7.20 11.55 -9.78
C ALA A 151 5.80 11.10 -9.34
N LEU A 152 5.22 11.72 -8.31
CA LEU A 152 3.86 11.42 -7.84
C LEU A 152 2.79 11.69 -8.91
N GLU A 153 2.94 12.77 -9.67
CA GLU A 153 2.04 13.11 -10.77
C GLU A 153 2.18 12.13 -11.93
N MET A 154 3.43 11.79 -12.28
CA MET A 154 3.73 10.85 -13.36
C MET A 154 3.13 9.46 -13.07
N VAL A 155 3.38 8.92 -11.88
CA VAL A 155 2.82 7.64 -11.46
C VAL A 155 1.31 7.71 -11.32
N GLY A 156 0.77 8.82 -10.83
CA GLY A 156 -0.67 9.05 -10.69
C GLY A 156 -1.44 8.92 -12.01
N LYS A 157 -0.81 9.11 -13.17
CA LYS A 157 -1.44 8.91 -14.48
C LYS A 157 -1.75 7.43 -14.78
N ARG A 158 -1.14 6.48 -14.07
CA ARG A 158 -1.31 5.03 -14.32
C ARG A 158 -2.69 4.49 -13.95
N VAL A 159 -3.46 5.19 -13.12
CA VAL A 159 -4.82 4.77 -12.76
C VAL A 159 -5.90 5.23 -13.77
N ARG A 160 -5.55 6.00 -14.78
CA ARG A 160 -6.52 6.57 -15.74
C ARG A 160 -7.37 5.54 -16.48
N SER A 161 -6.87 4.33 -16.67
CA SER A 161 -7.62 3.23 -17.29
C SER A 161 -8.69 2.63 -16.37
N PHE A 162 -8.73 3.02 -15.10
CA PHE A 162 -9.68 2.54 -14.09
C PHE A 162 -10.45 3.69 -13.41
N PRO A 163 -11.10 4.61 -14.15
CA PRO A 163 -11.60 5.88 -13.62
C PRO A 163 -12.62 5.73 -12.49
N HIS A 164 -13.34 4.61 -12.45
CA HIS A 164 -14.41 4.36 -11.47
C HIS A 164 -14.01 3.35 -10.38
N SER A 165 -12.82 2.74 -10.45
CA SER A 165 -12.43 1.66 -9.53
C SER A 165 -10.99 1.75 -9.04
N PHE A 166 -10.28 2.83 -9.36
CA PHE A 166 -8.91 2.97 -8.91
C PHE A 166 -8.79 3.31 -7.43
N LYS A 167 -7.65 2.97 -6.86
CA LYS A 167 -7.22 3.37 -5.52
C LYS A 167 -5.79 3.90 -5.58
N LYS A 168 -5.58 5.15 -5.20
CA LYS A 168 -4.26 5.76 -5.04
C LYS A 168 -4.01 6.04 -3.56
N VAL A 169 -2.98 5.44 -3.01
CA VAL A 169 -2.57 5.62 -1.62
C VAL A 169 -1.23 6.31 -1.60
N ILE A 170 -1.14 7.43 -0.91
CA ILE A 170 0.10 8.17 -0.69
C ILE A 170 0.38 8.10 0.81
N ILE A 171 1.51 7.53 1.18
CA ILE A 171 1.83 7.32 2.58
C ILE A 171 3.29 7.68 2.86
N SER A 172 3.50 8.56 3.83
CA SER A 172 4.84 8.94 4.25
C SER A 172 4.82 9.61 5.63
N THR A 173 6.00 9.79 6.21
CA THR A 173 6.19 10.82 7.24
C THR A 173 6.16 12.20 6.57
N PRO A 174 5.58 13.22 7.21
CA PRO A 174 5.67 14.60 6.72
C PRO A 174 7.15 15.04 6.67
N ASP A 175 7.48 15.87 5.69
CA ASP A 175 8.82 16.42 5.50
C ASP A 175 8.74 17.95 5.45
N GLU A 176 8.48 18.52 4.27
CA GLU A 176 8.38 19.97 4.08
C GLU A 176 6.92 20.42 3.93
N GLU A 177 6.65 21.63 4.38
CA GLU A 177 5.37 22.29 4.14
C GLU A 177 5.16 22.46 2.62
N ASN A 178 3.97 22.12 2.14
CA ASN A 178 3.61 22.12 0.71
C ASN A 178 4.34 21.08 -0.17
N ASP A 179 4.91 20.05 0.42
CA ASP A 179 5.32 18.88 -0.36
C ASP A 179 4.10 18.19 -1.00
N ALA A 180 4.34 17.18 -1.83
CA ALA A 180 3.26 16.52 -2.57
C ALA A 180 2.30 15.72 -1.66
N LEU A 181 2.78 15.21 -0.52
CA LEU A 181 1.93 14.53 0.47
C LEU A 181 1.06 15.55 1.22
N HIS A 182 1.65 16.66 1.67
CA HIS A 182 0.93 17.72 2.36
C HIS A 182 -0.16 18.33 1.47
N LYS A 183 0.13 18.58 0.18
CA LYS A 183 -0.88 19.02 -0.79
C LYS A 183 -2.01 18.01 -0.94
N ALA A 184 -1.70 16.73 -1.10
CA ALA A 184 -2.72 15.68 -1.20
C ALA A 184 -3.57 15.56 0.08
N TYR A 185 -2.99 15.80 1.25
CA TYR A 185 -3.71 15.85 2.53
C TYR A 185 -4.64 17.08 2.59
N LEU A 186 -4.16 18.26 2.18
CA LEU A 186 -4.98 19.49 2.16
C LEU A 186 -6.13 19.43 1.15
N GLU A 187 -5.99 18.67 0.07
CA GLU A 187 -7.05 18.41 -0.90
C GLU A 187 -8.09 17.40 -0.41
N GLY A 188 -7.78 16.67 0.67
CA GLY A 188 -8.63 15.64 1.26
C GLY A 188 -9.53 16.15 2.40
N THR A 189 -10.01 15.21 3.21
CA THR A 189 -10.89 15.50 4.37
C THR A 189 -10.17 16.13 5.55
N GLN A 190 -8.83 16.12 5.55
CA GLN A 190 -7.97 16.70 6.59
C GLN A 190 -8.25 16.11 7.98
N GLU A 191 -8.61 14.84 8.04
CA GLU A 191 -8.88 14.16 9.31
C GLU A 191 -7.62 14.03 10.15
N VAL A 192 -7.76 14.25 11.45
CA VAL A 192 -6.68 14.14 12.43
C VAL A 192 -7.12 13.21 13.53
N TRP A 193 -6.28 12.21 13.83
CA TRP A 193 -6.54 11.32 14.94
C TRP A 193 -6.16 11.95 16.29
N HIS A 194 -7.10 11.98 17.22
CA HIS A 194 -6.90 12.47 18.56
C HIS A 194 -6.88 11.32 19.57
N PHE A 195 -5.86 11.27 20.38
CA PHE A 195 -5.80 10.36 21.52
C PHE A 195 -6.43 11.00 22.75
N ARG A 196 -7.32 10.26 23.41
CA ARG A 196 -7.84 10.70 24.68
C ARG A 196 -6.70 10.69 25.71
N CYS A 197 -6.39 11.83 26.28
CA CYS A 197 -5.43 11.92 27.38
C CYS A 197 -5.99 11.18 28.62
N ARG A 198 -5.15 10.37 29.27
CA ARG A 198 -5.54 9.66 30.50
C ARG A 198 -5.47 10.53 31.74
N GLY A 199 -4.80 11.69 31.66
CA GLY A 199 -4.57 12.59 32.78
C GLY A 199 -5.46 13.84 32.79
N CYS A 200 -6.17 14.10 31.72
CA CYS A 200 -7.14 15.19 31.62
C CYS A 200 -8.34 14.71 30.74
#